data_22b46851dc692801fe9a94abf90c4d00
#
_entry.id   22b46851dc692801fe9a94abf90c4d00
#
_cell.length_a   1.000
_cell.length_b   1.000
_cell.length_c   1.000
_cell.angle_alpha   90.00
_cell.angle_beta   90.00
_cell.angle_gamma   90.00
#
_symmetry.space_group_name_H-M   'P 1'
#
loop_
_entity.id
_entity.type
_entity.pdbx_description
1 polymer ?
#
loop_
_entity_poly.entity_id
_entity_poly.type
_entity_poly.pdbx_seq_one_letter_code
_entity_poly.pdbx_strand_id
1 'polypeptide(L)'
;DNIIITQMEHHANIVPWQMLCERVGAQLRVIPLNADGTLQLEQLDLLLDDRTRLVAVTQVSNVLGTENPVAEIVEKAHQAGAKVLIDGAQAVMHHALDVQALDCDFYVFSGHKLYGPTGIGVLYVKEEILQAMPPWEGGGSMIATVSLTEGTTYARAPWRFEAGTPNTGGIIGLGAAVSYVSAIGLESIQEYEQLLMHYALAELASVPDLTLYGPADRQGVIAFN
;
A
#
# COMPACT_ATOMS: atom_id res chain seq x y z
N ASP A 1 -1.93 17.77 -14.46
CA ASP A 1 -1.45 17.03 -13.28
C ASP A 1 -1.10 15.61 -13.66
N ASN A 2 -0.29 14.93 -12.86
CA ASN A 2 0.08 13.54 -13.07
C ASN A 2 0.12 12.74 -11.76
N ILE A 3 0.02 11.41 -11.93
CA ILE A 3 0.18 10.42 -10.88
C ILE A 3 1.32 9.49 -11.32
N ILE A 4 2.21 9.15 -10.40
CA ILE A 4 3.31 8.20 -10.64
C ILE A 4 3.01 6.90 -9.91
N ILE A 5 3.14 5.77 -10.60
CA ILE A 5 3.08 4.41 -10.05
C ILE A 5 4.31 3.62 -10.48
N THR A 6 4.49 2.40 -9.97
CA THR A 6 5.54 1.50 -10.48
C THR A 6 4.97 0.47 -11.46
N GLN A 7 5.84 -0.16 -12.23
CA GLN A 7 5.46 -1.25 -13.14
C GLN A 7 5.07 -2.53 -12.39
N MET A 8 5.42 -2.67 -11.10
CA MET A 8 5.15 -3.87 -10.29
C MET A 8 3.90 -3.78 -9.43
N GLU A 9 3.07 -2.73 -9.60
CA GLU A 9 1.88 -2.54 -8.77
C GLU A 9 0.88 -3.67 -8.92
N HIS A 10 0.21 -4.01 -7.82
CA HIS A 10 -1.03 -4.79 -7.88
C HIS A 10 -2.12 -4.00 -8.62
N HIS A 11 -3.01 -4.70 -9.32
CA HIS A 11 -4.11 -4.07 -10.08
C HIS A 11 -4.93 -3.08 -9.25
N ALA A 12 -5.09 -3.32 -7.94
CA ALA A 12 -5.77 -2.40 -7.03
C ALA A 12 -5.07 -1.04 -6.88
N ASN A 13 -3.76 -0.96 -7.19
CA ASN A 13 -2.98 0.27 -7.20
C ASN A 13 -2.61 0.74 -8.64
N ILE A 14 -3.26 0.19 -9.65
CA ILE A 14 -3.16 0.63 -11.06
C ILE A 14 -4.50 1.17 -11.55
N VAL A 15 -5.51 0.30 -11.53
CA VAL A 15 -6.82 0.57 -12.18
C VAL A 15 -7.53 1.82 -11.65
N PRO A 16 -7.58 2.07 -10.33
CA PRO A 16 -8.21 3.29 -9.83
C PRO A 16 -7.55 4.57 -10.34
N TRP A 17 -6.22 4.56 -10.49
CA TRP A 17 -5.47 5.71 -11.01
C TRP A 17 -5.67 5.90 -12.51
N GLN A 18 -5.76 4.83 -13.30
CA GLN A 18 -6.13 4.90 -14.71
C GLN A 18 -7.51 5.53 -14.88
N MET A 19 -8.51 5.04 -14.13
CA MET A 19 -9.89 5.57 -14.15
C MET A 19 -9.93 7.05 -13.70
N LEU A 20 -9.16 7.43 -12.67
CA LEU A 20 -9.08 8.81 -12.23
C LEU A 20 -8.45 9.70 -13.30
N CYS A 21 -7.31 9.30 -13.85
CA CYS A 21 -6.59 10.06 -14.88
C CYS A 21 -7.48 10.28 -16.12
N GLU A 22 -8.20 9.25 -16.57
CA GLU A 22 -9.15 9.35 -17.69
C GLU A 22 -10.27 10.37 -17.38
N ARG A 23 -10.83 10.32 -16.18
CA ARG A 23 -11.94 11.20 -15.76
C ARG A 23 -11.56 12.67 -15.66
N VAL A 24 -10.32 12.96 -15.18
CA VAL A 24 -9.88 14.35 -14.91
C VAL A 24 -8.86 14.90 -15.91
N GLY A 25 -8.48 14.13 -16.93
CA GLY A 25 -7.49 14.53 -17.92
C GLY A 25 -6.06 14.60 -17.35
N ALA A 26 -5.73 13.82 -16.31
CA ALA A 26 -4.39 13.70 -15.77
C ALA A 26 -3.58 12.62 -16.52
N GLN A 27 -2.26 12.61 -16.31
CA GLN A 27 -1.36 11.60 -16.87
C GLN A 27 -0.99 10.57 -15.82
N LEU A 28 -0.97 9.29 -16.20
CA LEU A 28 -0.36 8.23 -15.43
C LEU A 28 1.06 8.00 -15.94
N ARG A 29 2.06 8.08 -15.05
CA ARG A 29 3.47 7.85 -15.32
C ARG A 29 3.93 6.62 -14.57
N VAL A 30 4.88 5.87 -15.14
CA VAL A 30 5.27 4.57 -14.60
C VAL A 30 6.77 4.50 -14.41
N ILE A 31 7.23 4.16 -13.22
CA ILE A 31 8.62 3.82 -12.93
C ILE A 31 8.85 2.39 -13.45
N PRO A 32 9.77 2.17 -14.40
CA PRO A 32 10.02 0.86 -14.97
C PRO A 32 10.85 -0.03 -14.03
N LEU A 33 10.98 -1.31 -14.41
CA LEU A 33 11.79 -2.31 -13.70
C LEU A 33 13.14 -2.53 -14.40
N ASN A 34 14.12 -2.88 -13.60
CA ASN A 34 15.35 -3.52 -14.04
C ASN A 34 15.11 -5.00 -14.41
N ALA A 35 16.06 -5.61 -15.09
CA ALA A 35 15.96 -7.02 -15.49
C ALA A 35 15.91 -7.98 -14.28
N ASP A 36 16.42 -7.58 -13.12
CA ASP A 36 16.38 -8.34 -11.88
C ASP A 36 15.09 -8.15 -11.07
N GLY A 37 14.14 -7.35 -11.57
CA GLY A 37 12.86 -7.08 -10.91
C GLY A 37 12.92 -6.01 -9.82
N THR A 38 14.01 -5.25 -9.71
CA THR A 38 14.08 -4.03 -8.88
C THR A 38 13.56 -2.81 -9.63
N LEU A 39 13.23 -1.71 -8.93
CA LEU A 39 12.83 -0.45 -9.57
C LEU A 39 14.04 0.26 -10.21
N GLN A 40 13.83 0.86 -11.39
CA GLN A 40 14.74 1.88 -11.91
C GLN A 40 14.48 3.20 -11.19
N LEU A 41 14.96 3.30 -9.95
CA LEU A 41 14.60 4.40 -9.05
C LEU A 41 15.09 5.77 -9.55
N GLU A 42 16.17 5.82 -10.34
CA GLU A 42 16.66 7.02 -11.01
C GLU A 42 15.64 7.62 -11.98
N GLN A 43 14.69 6.82 -12.49
CA GLN A 43 13.61 7.32 -13.34
C GLN A 43 12.60 8.14 -12.56
N LEU A 44 12.48 7.94 -11.22
CA LEU A 44 11.58 8.74 -10.40
C LEU A 44 11.94 10.23 -10.49
N ASP A 45 13.23 10.58 -10.44
CA ASP A 45 13.70 11.96 -10.51
C ASP A 45 13.34 12.63 -11.86
N LEU A 46 13.26 11.84 -12.94
CA LEU A 46 12.87 12.33 -14.28
C LEU A 46 11.34 12.42 -14.45
N LEU A 47 10.59 11.63 -13.69
CA LEU A 47 9.13 11.60 -13.76
C LEU A 47 8.47 12.64 -12.85
N LEU A 48 9.15 13.05 -11.76
CA LEU A 48 8.68 14.07 -10.84
C LEU A 48 8.74 15.47 -11.49
N ASP A 49 7.67 16.23 -11.37
CA ASP A 49 7.59 17.63 -11.76
C ASP A 49 6.60 18.41 -10.86
N ASP A 50 6.45 19.72 -11.06
CA ASP A 50 5.55 20.61 -10.32
C ASP A 50 4.05 20.27 -10.49
N ARG A 51 3.72 19.40 -11.43
CA ARG A 51 2.38 18.90 -11.71
C ARG A 51 2.11 17.51 -11.12
N THR A 52 3.11 16.87 -10.51
CA THR A 52 2.95 15.59 -9.83
C THR A 52 2.13 15.80 -8.56
N ARG A 53 1.02 15.07 -8.41
CA ARG A 53 0.12 15.17 -7.25
C ARG A 53 0.24 13.99 -6.32
N LEU A 54 0.52 12.82 -6.88
CA LEU A 54 0.57 11.58 -6.11
C LEU A 54 1.64 10.65 -6.68
N VAL A 55 2.38 10.02 -5.78
CA VAL A 55 3.21 8.85 -6.06
C VAL A 55 2.59 7.69 -5.30
N ALA A 56 2.10 6.65 -5.99
CA ALA A 56 1.43 5.51 -5.37
C ALA A 56 2.21 4.24 -5.68
N VAL A 57 2.84 3.65 -4.66
CA VAL A 57 3.80 2.55 -4.84
C VAL A 57 3.59 1.42 -3.84
N THR A 58 3.79 0.18 -4.28
CA THR A 58 3.83 -0.98 -3.38
C THR A 58 5.13 -1.02 -2.60
N GLN A 59 5.07 -1.36 -1.32
CA GLN A 59 6.27 -1.57 -0.50
C GLN A 59 6.94 -2.89 -0.82
N VAL A 60 6.15 -3.97 -0.95
CA VAL A 60 6.64 -5.30 -1.33
C VAL A 60 5.79 -5.83 -2.50
N SER A 61 6.45 -6.27 -3.57
CA SER A 61 5.77 -6.82 -4.74
C SER A 61 5.07 -8.14 -4.42
N ASN A 62 3.79 -8.24 -4.77
CA ASN A 62 3.02 -9.48 -4.64
C ASN A 62 3.38 -10.56 -5.68
N VAL A 63 4.24 -10.25 -6.64
CA VAL A 63 4.68 -11.18 -7.70
C VAL A 63 6.15 -11.55 -7.53
N LEU A 64 7.01 -10.56 -7.32
CA LEU A 64 8.47 -10.76 -7.30
C LEU A 64 9.06 -10.84 -5.89
N GLY A 65 8.28 -10.43 -4.86
CA GLY A 65 8.79 -10.28 -3.51
C GLY A 65 9.79 -9.13 -3.34
N THR A 66 10.02 -8.33 -4.37
CA THR A 66 10.90 -7.16 -4.31
C THR A 66 10.43 -6.19 -3.26
N GLU A 67 11.31 -5.82 -2.33
CA GLU A 67 11.08 -4.74 -1.38
C GLU A 67 11.58 -3.43 -1.97
N ASN A 68 10.70 -2.44 -2.03
CA ASN A 68 11.01 -1.13 -2.59
C ASN A 68 11.51 -0.15 -1.52
N PRO A 69 12.44 0.76 -1.85
CA PRO A 69 12.99 1.76 -0.93
C PRO A 69 11.97 2.90 -0.70
N VAL A 70 10.83 2.58 -0.06
CA VAL A 70 9.70 3.50 0.08
C VAL A 70 10.04 4.78 0.85
N ALA A 71 10.98 4.73 1.80
CA ALA A 71 11.41 5.93 2.52
C ALA A 71 12.10 6.94 1.58
N GLU A 72 12.97 6.48 0.68
CA GLU A 72 13.61 7.33 -0.32
C GLU A 72 12.58 7.88 -1.32
N ILE A 73 11.60 7.06 -1.73
CA ILE A 73 10.51 7.48 -2.62
C ILE A 73 9.66 8.58 -1.96
N VAL A 74 9.33 8.43 -0.67
CA VAL A 74 8.60 9.45 0.10
C VAL A 74 9.37 10.75 0.13
N GLU A 75 10.66 10.72 0.47
CA GLU A 75 11.50 11.92 0.54
C GLU A 75 11.54 12.66 -0.80
N LYS A 76 11.84 11.96 -1.90
CA LYS A 76 11.90 12.54 -3.26
C LYS A 76 10.55 13.13 -3.70
N ALA A 77 9.47 12.42 -3.47
CA ALA A 77 8.12 12.87 -3.83
C ALA A 77 7.73 14.13 -3.04
N HIS A 78 8.01 14.18 -1.73
CA HIS A 78 7.74 15.36 -0.90
C HIS A 78 8.59 16.57 -1.31
N GLN A 79 9.85 16.38 -1.70
CA GLN A 79 10.69 17.45 -2.25
C GLN A 79 10.10 18.08 -3.51
N ALA A 80 9.39 17.28 -4.33
CA ALA A 80 8.65 17.73 -5.50
C ALA A 80 7.23 18.26 -5.19
N GLY A 81 6.79 18.23 -3.92
CA GLY A 81 5.45 18.65 -3.48
C GLY A 81 4.34 17.65 -3.73
N ALA A 82 4.67 16.42 -4.12
CA ALA A 82 3.71 15.35 -4.34
C ALA A 82 3.37 14.62 -3.03
N LYS A 83 2.15 14.07 -2.94
CA LYS A 83 1.73 13.15 -1.86
C LYS A 83 2.14 11.72 -2.16
N VAL A 84 2.28 10.88 -1.11
CA VAL A 84 2.68 9.49 -1.28
C VAL A 84 1.69 8.53 -0.65
N LEU A 85 1.23 7.56 -1.45
CA LEU A 85 0.47 6.40 -1.01
C LEU A 85 1.34 5.16 -1.09
N ILE A 86 1.46 4.44 0.03
CA ILE A 86 2.16 3.17 0.09
C ILE A 86 1.13 2.03 0.17
N ASP A 87 1.17 1.12 -0.80
CA ASP A 87 0.49 -0.17 -0.70
C ASP A 87 1.36 -1.13 0.11
N GLY A 88 1.01 -1.29 1.38
CA GLY A 88 1.68 -2.16 2.33
C GLY A 88 1.09 -3.55 2.43
N ALA A 89 0.19 -3.93 1.50
CA ALA A 89 -0.56 -5.18 1.59
C ALA A 89 0.32 -6.44 1.69
N GLN A 90 1.50 -6.42 1.10
CA GLN A 90 2.49 -7.50 1.21
C GLN A 90 3.61 -7.22 2.21
N ALA A 91 3.63 -6.05 2.86
CA ALA A 91 4.71 -5.67 3.77
C ALA A 91 4.35 -5.86 5.26
N VAL A 92 3.09 -5.59 5.64
CA VAL A 92 2.66 -5.53 7.05
C VAL A 92 2.82 -6.83 7.84
N MET A 93 2.96 -7.97 7.15
CA MET A 93 3.20 -9.27 7.80
C MET A 93 4.69 -9.55 8.02
N HIS A 94 5.58 -8.83 7.34
CA HIS A 94 7.03 -9.06 7.36
C HIS A 94 7.78 -8.01 8.19
N HIS A 95 7.27 -6.76 8.23
CA HIS A 95 7.97 -5.64 8.82
C HIS A 95 7.14 -4.90 9.85
N ALA A 96 7.80 -4.43 10.91
CA ALA A 96 7.20 -3.45 11.80
C ALA A 96 6.99 -2.13 11.05
N LEU A 97 5.77 -1.61 11.08
CA LEU A 97 5.40 -0.38 10.42
C LEU A 97 5.37 0.78 11.41
N ASP A 98 6.14 1.82 11.13
CA ASP A 98 6.02 3.13 11.78
C ASP A 98 5.69 4.17 10.70
N VAL A 99 4.41 4.52 10.59
CA VAL A 99 3.93 5.49 9.59
C VAL A 99 4.42 6.92 9.86
N GLN A 100 4.80 7.24 11.10
CA GLN A 100 5.36 8.55 11.44
C GLN A 100 6.83 8.64 11.00
N ALA A 101 7.61 7.60 11.26
CA ALA A 101 9.00 7.53 10.81
C ALA A 101 9.10 7.45 9.27
N LEU A 102 8.18 6.73 8.62
CA LEU A 102 8.10 6.65 7.16
C LEU A 102 7.64 7.96 6.52
N ASP A 103 6.88 8.77 7.26
CA ASP A 103 6.31 10.06 6.80
C ASP A 103 5.44 9.97 5.53
N CYS A 104 4.87 8.80 5.22
CA CYS A 104 3.95 8.66 4.10
C CYS A 104 2.62 9.38 4.35
N ASP A 105 1.97 9.86 3.29
CA ASP A 105 0.68 10.55 3.40
C ASP A 105 -0.49 9.57 3.54
N PHE A 106 -0.37 8.41 2.89
CA PHE A 106 -1.34 7.31 2.94
C PHE A 106 -0.61 5.98 3.05
N TYR A 107 -1.17 5.05 3.83
CA TYR A 107 -0.71 3.67 3.90
C TYR A 107 -1.91 2.73 3.94
N VAL A 108 -1.92 1.72 3.06
CA VAL A 108 -3.08 0.84 2.92
C VAL A 108 -2.68 -0.63 2.96
N PHE A 109 -3.50 -1.44 3.63
CA PHE A 109 -3.36 -2.90 3.60
C PHE A 109 -4.66 -3.63 3.84
N SER A 110 -4.70 -4.91 3.48
CA SER A 110 -5.84 -5.82 3.68
C SER A 110 -5.63 -6.71 4.89
N GLY A 111 -6.66 -6.83 5.73
CA GLY A 111 -6.56 -7.59 6.99
C GLY A 111 -6.27 -9.09 6.79
N HIS A 112 -6.81 -9.71 5.72
CA HIS A 112 -6.57 -11.13 5.45
C HIS A 112 -5.10 -11.47 5.13
N LYS A 113 -4.29 -10.50 4.74
CA LYS A 113 -2.84 -10.68 4.53
C LYS A 113 -2.04 -10.57 5.83
N LEU A 114 -2.64 -10.00 6.88
CA LEU A 114 -2.09 -9.97 8.23
C LEU A 114 -2.77 -11.01 9.14
N TYR A 115 -3.05 -12.20 8.60
CA TYR A 115 -3.70 -13.33 9.27
C TYR A 115 -5.10 -13.02 9.85
N GLY A 116 -5.68 -11.88 9.49
CA GLY A 116 -7.02 -11.44 9.87
C GLY A 116 -8.11 -11.99 8.94
N PRO A 117 -9.37 -11.64 9.21
CA PRO A 117 -10.49 -12.05 8.36
C PRO A 117 -10.49 -11.31 7.02
N THR A 118 -11.19 -11.89 6.03
CA THR A 118 -11.53 -11.21 4.78
C THR A 118 -12.55 -10.10 5.01
N GLY A 119 -12.67 -9.16 4.06
CA GLY A 119 -13.66 -8.08 4.11
C GLY A 119 -13.34 -6.96 5.08
N ILE A 120 -12.11 -6.88 5.58
CA ILE A 120 -11.59 -5.78 6.39
C ILE A 120 -10.22 -5.34 5.87
N GLY A 121 -9.95 -4.06 5.89
CA GLY A 121 -8.65 -3.45 5.58
C GLY A 121 -8.46 -2.18 6.38
N VAL A 122 -7.28 -1.61 6.28
CA VAL A 122 -6.91 -0.37 6.96
C VAL A 122 -6.36 0.61 5.95
N LEU A 123 -6.80 1.87 6.04
CA LEU A 123 -6.20 3.00 5.37
C LEU A 123 -5.76 4.01 6.45
N TYR A 124 -4.45 4.18 6.59
CA TYR A 124 -3.88 5.30 7.33
C TYR A 124 -3.81 6.52 6.41
N VAL A 125 -4.11 7.69 6.96
CA VAL A 125 -3.96 8.99 6.28
C VAL A 125 -3.44 10.00 7.28
N LYS A 126 -2.51 10.87 6.88
CA LYS A 126 -2.08 12.02 7.71
C LYS A 126 -3.29 12.87 8.09
N GLU A 127 -3.34 13.33 9.33
CA GLU A 127 -4.52 13.99 9.89
C GLU A 127 -4.94 15.24 9.10
N GLU A 128 -3.99 16.08 8.71
CA GLU A 128 -4.26 17.30 7.94
C GLU A 128 -4.90 16.99 6.59
N ILE A 129 -4.51 15.91 5.93
CA ILE A 129 -5.12 15.45 4.68
C ILE A 129 -6.53 14.91 4.94
N LEU A 130 -6.66 14.06 5.96
CA LEU A 130 -7.92 13.45 6.34
C LEU A 130 -8.97 14.52 6.71
N GLN A 131 -8.57 15.60 7.37
CA GLN A 131 -9.45 16.72 7.69
C GLN A 131 -9.87 17.53 6.44
N ALA A 132 -9.01 17.65 5.45
CA ALA A 132 -9.28 18.39 4.21
C ALA A 132 -10.12 17.60 3.20
N MET A 133 -10.08 16.25 3.25
CA MET A 133 -10.79 15.40 2.28
C MET A 133 -12.30 15.42 2.51
N PRO A 134 -13.12 15.50 1.43
CA PRO A 134 -14.55 15.25 1.51
C PRO A 134 -14.82 13.75 1.76
N PRO A 135 -16.03 13.39 2.26
CA PRO A 135 -16.41 11.99 2.35
C PRO A 135 -16.46 11.36 0.95
N TRP A 136 -16.08 10.08 0.87
CA TRP A 136 -16.16 9.32 -0.38
C TRP A 136 -17.53 8.72 -0.62
N GLU A 137 -18.11 8.11 0.41
CA GLU A 137 -19.44 7.51 0.37
C GLU A 137 -20.38 8.24 1.33
N GLY A 138 -21.66 8.23 1.01
CA GLY A 138 -22.71 8.80 1.86
C GLY A 138 -23.62 7.72 2.45
N GLY A 139 -24.03 7.89 3.73
CA GLY A 139 -24.92 6.94 4.38
C GLY A 139 -25.18 7.29 5.84
N GLY A 140 -25.66 6.34 6.60
CA GLY A 140 -25.76 6.45 8.06
C GLY A 140 -24.40 6.47 8.75
N SER A 141 -24.38 6.83 10.00
CA SER A 141 -23.20 6.84 10.91
C SER A 141 -22.14 7.90 10.61
N MET A 142 -22.00 8.39 9.38
CA MET A 142 -20.95 9.31 8.94
C MET A 142 -21.37 10.79 8.91
N ILE A 143 -22.58 11.08 9.33
CA ILE A 143 -23.21 12.41 9.30
C ILE A 143 -23.22 13.06 10.69
N ALA A 144 -23.20 14.40 10.73
CA ALA A 144 -23.48 15.19 11.92
C ALA A 144 -24.97 15.63 11.94
N THR A 145 -25.46 16.20 10.84
CA THR A 145 -26.87 16.59 10.69
C THR A 145 -27.38 16.24 9.30
N VAL A 146 -28.67 15.96 9.19
CA VAL A 146 -29.36 15.77 7.89
C VAL A 146 -30.62 16.64 7.87
N SER A 147 -30.78 17.43 6.82
CA SER A 147 -32.01 18.18 6.52
C SER A 147 -32.40 17.93 5.09
N LEU A 148 -33.70 17.72 4.86
CA LEU A 148 -34.24 17.53 3.51
C LEU A 148 -34.20 18.82 2.69
N THR A 149 -34.08 19.98 3.33
CA THR A 149 -34.10 21.31 2.70
C THR A 149 -32.78 22.03 2.72
N GLU A 150 -31.95 21.80 3.77
CA GLU A 150 -30.68 22.51 3.98
C GLU A 150 -29.45 21.64 3.65
N GLY A 151 -29.69 20.36 3.35
CA GLY A 151 -28.60 19.41 3.04
C GLY A 151 -28.02 18.71 4.26
N THR A 152 -26.83 18.16 4.09
CA THR A 152 -26.17 17.29 5.08
C THR A 152 -24.84 17.89 5.53
N THR A 153 -24.57 17.84 6.82
CA THR A 153 -23.22 18.06 7.39
C THR A 153 -22.66 16.73 7.87
N TYR A 154 -21.32 16.61 7.79
CA TYR A 154 -20.64 15.35 8.05
C TYR A 154 -19.97 15.31 9.41
N ALA A 155 -19.82 14.13 9.96
CA ALA A 155 -19.06 13.89 11.17
C ALA A 155 -17.59 14.30 10.99
N ARG A 156 -16.87 14.42 12.10
CA ARG A 156 -15.40 14.62 12.04
C ARG A 156 -14.72 13.36 11.48
N ALA A 157 -13.56 13.55 10.85
CA ALA A 157 -12.69 12.43 10.56
C ALA A 157 -12.30 11.67 11.86
N PRO A 158 -12.12 10.33 11.84
CA PRO A 158 -12.25 9.46 10.68
C PRO A 158 -13.71 9.07 10.34
N TRP A 159 -14.69 9.37 11.21
CA TRP A 159 -16.08 8.89 11.13
C TRP A 159 -16.77 9.26 9.82
N ARG A 160 -16.43 10.41 9.20
CA ARG A 160 -17.00 10.82 7.92
C ARG A 160 -16.67 9.89 6.75
N PHE A 161 -15.70 8.99 6.92
CA PHE A 161 -15.29 8.02 5.89
C PHE A 161 -15.81 6.61 6.18
N GLU A 162 -16.57 6.42 7.26
CA GLU A 162 -17.11 5.14 7.73
C GLU A 162 -18.64 5.11 7.51
N ALA A 163 -19.07 5.02 6.24
CA ALA A 163 -20.50 5.03 5.89
C ALA A 163 -21.16 3.69 6.22
N GLY A 164 -22.30 3.74 6.92
CA GLY A 164 -23.11 2.58 7.29
C GLY A 164 -22.65 1.90 8.58
N THR A 165 -23.24 0.73 8.86
CA THR A 165 -22.87 -0.10 10.02
C THR A 165 -21.47 -0.69 9.79
N PRO A 166 -20.52 -0.45 10.70
CA PRO A 166 -19.15 -0.96 10.51
C PRO A 166 -19.12 -2.49 10.56
N ASN A 167 -18.13 -3.08 9.87
CA ASN A 167 -17.84 -4.52 9.93
C ASN A 167 -17.24 -4.90 11.30
N THR A 168 -18.07 -4.90 12.35
CA THR A 168 -17.62 -5.13 13.73
C THR A 168 -16.92 -6.47 13.91
N GLY A 169 -17.43 -7.54 13.28
CA GLY A 169 -16.79 -8.86 13.29
C GLY A 169 -15.40 -8.85 12.68
N GLY A 170 -15.25 -8.19 11.53
CA GLY A 170 -13.95 -8.03 10.86
C GLY A 170 -12.98 -7.19 11.68
N ILE A 171 -13.43 -6.09 12.29
CA ILE A 171 -12.60 -5.22 13.13
C ILE A 171 -12.06 -6.00 14.35
N ILE A 172 -12.92 -6.71 15.08
CA ILE A 172 -12.52 -7.52 16.25
C ILE A 172 -11.55 -8.63 15.81
N GLY A 173 -11.86 -9.32 14.70
CA GLY A 173 -11.00 -10.38 14.17
C GLY A 173 -9.61 -9.86 13.75
N LEU A 174 -9.54 -8.69 13.10
CA LEU A 174 -8.26 -8.06 12.76
C LEU A 174 -7.48 -7.66 14.02
N GLY A 175 -8.15 -7.11 15.04
CA GLY A 175 -7.53 -6.80 16.34
C GLY A 175 -6.92 -8.03 17.01
N ALA A 176 -7.61 -9.18 16.95
CA ALA A 176 -7.10 -10.45 17.45
C ALA A 176 -5.87 -10.93 16.65
N ALA A 177 -5.89 -10.79 15.31
CA ALA A 177 -4.76 -11.14 14.46
C ALA A 177 -3.52 -10.27 14.75
N VAL A 178 -3.71 -8.96 14.90
CA VAL A 178 -2.62 -8.02 15.30
C VAL A 178 -2.03 -8.43 16.65
N SER A 179 -2.87 -8.74 17.63
CA SER A 179 -2.42 -9.19 18.96
C SER A 179 -1.63 -10.50 18.89
N TYR A 180 -2.08 -11.44 18.06
CA TYR A 180 -1.40 -12.73 17.83
C TYR A 180 -0.02 -12.54 17.21
N VAL A 181 0.06 -11.78 16.11
CA VAL A 181 1.34 -11.47 15.42
C VAL A 181 2.30 -10.72 16.35
N SER A 182 1.79 -9.73 17.12
CA SER A 182 2.60 -8.98 18.07
C SER A 182 3.15 -9.87 19.19
N ALA A 183 2.40 -10.88 19.63
CA ALA A 183 2.86 -11.83 20.64
C ALA A 183 3.97 -12.76 20.16
N ILE A 184 4.00 -13.10 18.86
CA ILE A 184 5.12 -13.84 18.24
C ILE A 184 6.32 -12.92 18.05
N GLY A 185 6.06 -11.68 17.63
CA GLY A 185 7.07 -10.67 17.26
C GLY A 185 7.40 -10.73 15.77
N LEU A 186 7.27 -9.60 15.09
CA LEU A 186 7.54 -9.48 13.65
C LEU A 186 9.00 -9.80 13.31
N GLU A 187 9.95 -9.44 14.16
CA GLU A 187 11.37 -9.76 13.97
C GLU A 187 11.58 -11.29 13.90
N SER A 188 10.98 -12.06 14.82
CA SER A 188 11.07 -13.52 14.80
C SER A 188 10.39 -14.15 13.58
N ILE A 189 9.28 -13.56 13.12
CA ILE A 189 8.61 -13.99 11.89
C ILE A 189 9.53 -13.75 10.69
N GLN A 190 10.09 -12.56 10.56
CA GLN A 190 10.98 -12.18 9.48
C GLN A 190 12.24 -13.07 9.42
N GLU A 191 12.88 -13.30 10.55
CA GLU A 191 14.05 -14.19 10.63
C GLU A 191 13.73 -15.61 10.13
N TYR A 192 12.59 -16.15 10.54
CA TYR A 192 12.16 -17.48 10.11
C TYR A 192 11.79 -17.53 8.62
N GLU A 193 11.08 -16.52 8.12
CA GLU A 193 10.74 -16.41 6.70
C GLU A 193 11.97 -16.27 5.81
N GLN A 194 12.99 -15.51 6.22
CA GLN A 194 14.25 -15.40 5.51
C GLN A 194 14.99 -16.74 5.45
N LEU A 195 14.99 -17.50 6.53
CA LEU A 195 15.58 -18.85 6.55
C LEU A 195 14.87 -19.78 5.55
N LEU A 196 13.54 -19.77 5.54
CA LEU A 196 12.74 -20.54 4.58
C LEU A 196 12.97 -20.08 3.15
N MET A 197 13.06 -18.76 2.92
CA MET A 197 13.32 -18.17 1.60
C MET A 197 14.67 -18.61 1.05
N HIS A 198 15.74 -18.51 1.84
CA HIS A 198 17.07 -18.95 1.44
C HIS A 198 17.10 -20.43 1.09
N TYR A 199 16.48 -21.28 1.93
CA TYR A 199 16.38 -22.69 1.66
C TYR A 199 15.61 -22.97 0.35
N ALA A 200 14.43 -22.38 0.18
CA ALA A 200 13.60 -22.59 -1.01
C ALA A 200 14.30 -22.11 -2.30
N LEU A 201 14.97 -20.96 -2.28
CA LEU A 201 15.70 -20.45 -3.44
C LEU A 201 16.88 -21.37 -3.81
N ALA A 202 17.60 -21.91 -2.83
CA ALA A 202 18.71 -22.84 -3.07
C ALA A 202 18.21 -24.16 -3.71
N GLU A 203 17.11 -24.72 -3.21
CA GLU A 203 16.52 -25.95 -3.76
C GLU A 203 15.97 -25.72 -5.18
N LEU A 204 15.23 -24.62 -5.40
CA LEU A 204 14.69 -24.28 -6.71
C LEU A 204 15.77 -24.00 -7.75
N ALA A 205 16.88 -23.35 -7.36
CA ALA A 205 18.00 -23.11 -8.25
C ALA A 205 18.70 -24.39 -8.74
N SER A 206 18.50 -25.52 -8.04
CA SER A 206 19.04 -26.84 -8.44
C SER A 206 18.15 -27.58 -9.45
N VAL A 207 16.93 -27.11 -9.69
CA VAL A 207 15.97 -27.75 -10.61
C VAL A 207 16.34 -27.39 -12.06
N PRO A 208 16.61 -28.42 -12.92
CA PRO A 208 16.94 -28.17 -14.31
C PRO A 208 15.81 -27.41 -15.04
N ASP A 209 16.20 -26.50 -15.92
CA ASP A 209 15.31 -25.72 -16.79
C ASP A 209 14.32 -24.78 -16.07
N LEU A 210 14.46 -24.61 -14.74
CA LEU A 210 13.69 -23.65 -13.96
C LEU A 210 14.34 -22.27 -14.01
N THR A 211 13.55 -21.24 -14.30
CA THR A 211 13.97 -19.86 -14.25
C THR A 211 13.34 -19.15 -13.05
N LEU A 212 14.17 -18.55 -12.18
CA LEU A 212 13.72 -17.73 -11.06
C LEU A 212 13.62 -16.27 -11.50
N TYR A 213 12.53 -15.59 -11.13
CA TYR A 213 12.30 -14.17 -11.41
C TYR A 213 12.31 -13.36 -10.12
N GLY A 214 12.83 -12.13 -10.18
CA GLY A 214 12.93 -11.19 -9.07
C GLY A 214 14.31 -11.18 -8.40
N PRO A 215 14.56 -10.24 -7.47
CA PRO A 215 15.87 -10.08 -6.83
C PRO A 215 16.24 -11.27 -5.96
N ALA A 216 17.53 -11.42 -5.68
CA ALA A 216 18.03 -12.46 -4.78
C ALA A 216 17.52 -12.26 -3.34
N ASP A 217 17.50 -11.02 -2.90
CA ASP A 217 16.91 -10.61 -1.62
C ASP A 217 15.46 -10.19 -1.85
N ARG A 218 14.52 -11.05 -1.43
CA ARG A 218 13.08 -10.88 -1.64
C ARG A 218 12.29 -11.32 -0.42
N GLN A 219 11.05 -10.83 -0.30
CA GLN A 219 10.17 -11.09 0.82
C GLN A 219 9.02 -12.02 0.40
N GLY A 220 8.83 -13.13 1.11
CA GLY A 220 7.62 -13.95 1.13
C GLY A 220 7.13 -14.58 -0.17
N VAL A 221 7.68 -14.19 -1.35
CA VAL A 221 7.20 -14.62 -2.67
C VAL A 221 8.35 -15.11 -3.55
N ILE A 222 8.15 -16.24 -4.24
CA ILE A 222 9.08 -16.74 -5.25
C ILE A 222 8.33 -16.94 -6.56
N ALA A 223 8.71 -16.19 -7.60
CA ALA A 223 8.20 -16.34 -8.95
C ALA A 223 9.17 -17.18 -9.80
N PHE A 224 8.63 -18.16 -10.50
CA PHE A 224 9.42 -19.05 -11.37
C PHE A 224 8.57 -19.65 -12.51
N ASN A 225 9.20 -20.20 -13.54
CA ASN A 225 8.59 -20.99 -14.62
C ASN A 225 9.45 -22.19 -15.02
#